data_f518fd60e55367d37e5c81410bdeed43
#
_entry.id   f518fd60e55367d37e5c81410bdeed43
#
_cell.length_a   1.000
_cell.length_b   1.000
_cell.length_c   1.000
_cell.angle_alpha   90.00
_cell.angle_beta   90.00
_cell.angle_gamma   90.00
#
_symmetry.space_group_name_H-M   'P 1'
#
loop_
_entity.id
_entity.type
_entity.pdbx_description
1 polymer ?
#
loop_
_entity_poly.entity_id
_entity_poly.type
_entity_poly.pdbx_seq_one_letter_code
_entity_poly.pdbx_strand_id
1 'polypeptide(L)'
;MEGLKFWGSPVQPPFNNWAFNVQRGQPIRQYWDKIPTGTDVLVTHGPPFGILDQSRPMTDHLGCEELAEVVEKIAPRLHLFGHIHGGQGRVHGSNGCEFVNASVLNEHYMLVSEPEIVDLEI
;
A
#
# COMPACT_ATOMS: atom_id res chain seq x y z
N MET A 1 8.30 16.98 -5.65
CA MET A 1 7.34 18.05 -5.33
C MET A 1 7.79 18.71 -4.04
N GLU A 2 8.08 19.98 -4.06
CA GLU A 2 8.32 20.79 -2.86
C GLU A 2 9.16 20.12 -1.77
N GLY A 3 10.27 19.47 -2.15
CA GLY A 3 11.15 18.81 -1.19
C GLY A 3 10.75 17.41 -0.79
N LEU A 4 9.61 16.87 -1.24
CA LEU A 4 9.19 15.51 -0.98
C LEU A 4 9.54 14.60 -2.16
N LYS A 5 10.02 13.39 -1.85
CA LYS A 5 10.36 12.37 -2.85
C LYS A 5 9.24 11.35 -2.92
N PHE A 6 8.64 11.22 -4.10
CA PHE A 6 7.55 10.28 -4.38
C PHE A 6 8.07 9.12 -5.21
N TRP A 7 7.58 7.93 -4.95
CA TRP A 7 7.83 6.76 -5.79
C TRP A 7 6.55 5.93 -5.85
N GLY A 8 6.26 5.37 -7.01
CA GLY A 8 5.05 4.58 -7.19
C GLY A 8 5.22 3.43 -8.15
N SER A 9 4.38 2.41 -8.01
CA SER A 9 4.34 1.26 -8.90
C SER A 9 2.93 0.65 -8.91
N PRO A 10 2.45 0.19 -10.07
CA PRO A 10 1.15 -0.45 -10.19
C PRO A 10 1.18 -1.96 -9.92
N VAL A 11 2.35 -2.57 -9.74
CA VAL A 11 2.42 -4.04 -9.62
C VAL A 11 1.80 -4.53 -8.33
N GLN A 12 1.25 -5.73 -8.38
CA GLN A 12 0.56 -6.36 -7.25
C GLN A 12 0.79 -7.86 -7.28
N PRO A 13 0.66 -8.55 -6.13
CA PRO A 13 0.55 -10.01 -6.13
C PRO A 13 -0.62 -10.44 -7.01
N PRO A 14 -0.57 -11.67 -7.58
CA PRO A 14 -1.62 -12.11 -8.49
C PRO A 14 -3.02 -11.99 -7.87
N PHE A 15 -3.93 -11.40 -8.62
CA PHE A 15 -5.32 -11.25 -8.25
C PHE A 15 -6.16 -11.42 -9.51
N ASN A 16 -6.87 -12.53 -9.61
CA ASN A 16 -7.59 -12.91 -10.82
C ASN A 16 -6.64 -12.88 -12.03
N ASN A 17 -7.14 -12.53 -13.22
CA ASN A 17 -6.33 -12.28 -14.41
C ASN A 17 -6.17 -10.79 -14.66
N TRP A 18 -6.12 -10.01 -13.60
CA TRP A 18 -6.05 -8.55 -13.71
C TRP A 18 -4.65 -8.09 -14.10
N ALA A 19 -4.56 -6.82 -14.52
CA ALA A 19 -3.32 -6.23 -14.99
C ALA A 19 -2.28 -6.09 -13.86
N PHE A 20 -1.01 -6.04 -14.26
CA PHE A 20 0.10 -5.78 -13.36
C PHE A 20 0.35 -6.84 -12.29
N ASN A 21 -0.19 -8.05 -12.48
CA ASN A 21 0.10 -9.17 -11.59
C ASN A 21 1.56 -9.59 -11.72
N VAL A 22 2.23 -9.73 -10.57
CA VAL A 22 3.61 -10.24 -10.48
C VAL A 22 3.64 -11.24 -9.33
N GLN A 23 4.23 -12.39 -9.56
CA GLN A 23 4.27 -13.46 -8.57
C GLN A 23 4.95 -13.01 -7.29
N ARG A 24 4.43 -13.48 -6.15
CA ARG A 24 5.03 -13.25 -4.84
C ARG A 24 6.46 -13.83 -4.79
N GLY A 25 7.25 -13.39 -3.85
CA GLY A 25 8.64 -13.80 -3.71
C GLY A 25 9.57 -12.95 -4.55
N GLN A 26 10.63 -13.55 -5.10
CA GLN A 26 11.63 -12.81 -5.86
C GLN A 26 11.09 -12.03 -7.06
N PRO A 27 10.14 -12.55 -7.85
CA PRO A 27 9.62 -11.77 -8.98
C PRO A 27 9.09 -10.40 -8.56
N ILE A 28 8.26 -10.31 -7.53
CA ILE A 28 7.73 -9.01 -7.08
C ILE A 28 8.76 -8.24 -6.26
N ARG A 29 9.64 -8.93 -5.52
CA ARG A 29 10.68 -8.29 -4.73
C ARG A 29 11.60 -7.42 -5.59
N GLN A 30 11.88 -7.81 -6.81
CA GLN A 30 12.70 -7.03 -7.73
C GLN A 30 12.14 -5.62 -7.96
N TYR A 31 10.82 -5.48 -8.00
CA TYR A 31 10.19 -4.17 -8.14
C TYR A 31 10.36 -3.35 -6.88
N TRP A 32 10.15 -3.94 -5.72
CA TRP A 32 10.24 -3.21 -4.45
C TRP A 32 11.68 -2.82 -4.12
N ASP A 33 12.66 -3.60 -4.57
CA ASP A 33 14.07 -3.27 -4.37
C ASP A 33 14.48 -2.00 -5.14
N LYS A 34 13.66 -1.54 -6.07
CA LYS A 34 13.90 -0.29 -6.79
C LYS A 34 13.45 0.95 -6.01
N ILE A 35 12.76 0.79 -4.91
CA ILE A 35 12.30 1.92 -4.09
C ILE A 35 13.53 2.62 -3.51
N PRO A 36 13.76 3.90 -3.84
CA PRO A 36 14.95 4.60 -3.33
C PRO A 36 14.90 4.79 -1.82
N THR A 37 16.04 4.66 -1.18
CA THR A 37 16.20 5.10 0.20
C THR A 37 15.91 6.61 0.26
N GLY A 38 15.16 7.04 1.26
CA GLY A 38 14.78 8.44 1.38
C GLY A 38 13.48 8.81 0.67
N THR A 39 12.77 7.82 0.13
CA THR A 39 11.41 8.04 -0.39
C THR A 39 10.52 8.53 0.76
N ASP A 40 9.86 9.65 0.56
CA ASP A 40 8.96 10.23 1.57
C ASP A 40 7.54 9.70 1.41
N VAL A 41 7.06 9.62 0.17
CA VAL A 41 5.71 9.15 -0.12
C VAL A 41 5.80 7.99 -1.09
N LEU A 42 5.29 6.84 -0.66
CA LEU A 42 5.23 5.63 -1.46
C LEU A 42 3.77 5.39 -1.88
N VAL A 43 3.57 5.16 -3.17
CA VAL A 43 2.24 4.87 -3.72
C VAL A 43 2.30 3.50 -4.40
N THR A 44 1.52 2.55 -3.92
CA THR A 44 1.40 1.23 -4.54
C THR A 44 -0.07 0.95 -4.82
N HIS A 45 -0.33 0.00 -5.72
CA HIS A 45 -1.72 -0.36 -6.01
C HIS A 45 -2.36 -1.02 -4.79
N GLY A 46 -1.72 -2.04 -4.22
CA GLY A 46 -2.23 -2.78 -3.08
C GLY A 46 -1.38 -2.60 -1.82
N PRO A 47 -1.87 -3.15 -0.70
CA PRO A 47 -1.23 -2.97 0.61
C PRO A 47 -0.03 -3.87 0.83
N PRO A 48 0.84 -3.51 1.82
CA PRO A 48 1.78 -4.47 2.37
C PRO A 48 1.02 -5.49 3.23
N PHE A 49 1.60 -6.68 3.36
CA PHE A 49 0.98 -7.75 4.14
C PHE A 49 0.76 -7.32 5.60
N GLY A 50 -0.43 -7.58 6.09
CA GLY A 50 -0.78 -7.35 7.50
C GLY A 50 -1.27 -5.94 7.82
N ILE A 51 -1.30 -5.02 6.83
CA ILE A 51 -1.64 -3.62 7.08
C ILE A 51 -2.80 -3.21 6.17
N LEU A 52 -4.00 -3.09 6.76
CA LEU A 52 -5.22 -2.65 6.04
C LEU A 52 -5.46 -3.49 4.78
N ASP A 53 -5.23 -4.78 4.87
CA ASP A 53 -5.18 -5.69 3.72
C ASP A 53 -6.20 -6.84 3.78
N GLN A 54 -7.16 -6.76 4.69
CA GLN A 54 -8.23 -7.76 4.79
C GLN A 54 -9.50 -7.21 4.16
N SER A 55 -10.14 -8.03 3.32
CA SER A 55 -11.39 -7.62 2.67
C SER A 55 -12.54 -7.51 3.67
N ARG A 56 -12.49 -8.30 4.74
CA ARG A 56 -13.41 -8.27 5.87
C ARG A 56 -12.66 -8.68 7.13
N PRO A 57 -13.18 -8.32 8.33
CA PRO A 57 -12.56 -8.79 9.57
C PRO A 57 -12.44 -10.33 9.59
N MET A 58 -11.34 -10.85 10.12
CA MET A 58 -11.08 -12.28 10.27
C MET A 58 -10.86 -13.04 8.96
N THR A 59 -10.70 -12.34 7.82
CA THR A 59 -10.31 -13.00 6.57
C THR A 59 -8.79 -13.02 6.44
N ASP A 60 -8.30 -13.70 5.38
CA ASP A 60 -6.87 -13.75 5.11
C ASP A 60 -6.32 -12.37 4.79
N HIS A 61 -5.06 -12.16 5.15
CA HIS A 61 -4.31 -11.01 4.71
C HIS A 61 -3.96 -11.15 3.22
N LEU A 62 -4.25 -10.15 2.43
CA LEU A 62 -4.08 -10.18 0.98
C LEU A 62 -2.89 -9.34 0.50
N GLY A 63 -2.23 -8.64 1.40
CA GLY A 63 -1.11 -7.78 1.07
C GLY A 63 0.14 -8.54 0.65
N CYS A 64 1.16 -7.79 0.27
CA CYS A 64 2.42 -8.33 -0.24
C CYS A 64 3.46 -8.40 0.87
N GLU A 65 3.94 -9.60 1.18
CA GLU A 65 4.93 -9.82 2.22
C GLU A 65 6.25 -9.13 1.90
N GLU A 66 6.69 -9.21 0.64
CA GLU A 66 7.93 -8.58 0.19
C GLU A 66 7.85 -7.07 0.29
N LEU A 67 6.70 -6.49 -0.02
CA LEU A 67 6.49 -5.06 0.14
C LEU A 67 6.56 -4.66 1.62
N ALA A 68 5.96 -5.45 2.49
CA ALA A 68 5.99 -5.18 3.93
C ALA A 68 7.43 -5.11 4.46
N GLU A 69 8.29 -6.04 4.03
CA GLU A 69 9.70 -6.05 4.44
C GLU A 69 10.45 -4.80 3.95
N VAL A 70 10.25 -4.41 2.70
CA VAL A 70 10.93 -3.25 2.13
C VAL A 70 10.44 -1.96 2.78
N VAL A 71 9.15 -1.82 2.99
CA VAL A 71 8.57 -0.62 3.62
C VAL A 71 9.08 -0.47 5.07
N GLU A 72 9.25 -1.58 5.77
CA GLU A 72 9.81 -1.55 7.13
C GLU A 72 11.22 -0.94 7.12
N LYS A 73 12.03 -1.25 6.12
CA LYS A 73 13.40 -0.73 6.00
C LYS A 73 13.45 0.70 5.51
N ILE A 74 12.66 1.03 4.48
CA ILE A 74 12.66 2.36 3.86
C ILE A 74 12.01 3.39 4.81
N ALA A 75 10.98 2.98 5.53
CA ALA A 75 10.24 3.81 6.46
C ALA A 75 9.81 5.14 5.82
N PRO A 76 9.03 5.12 4.72
CA PRO A 76 8.53 6.35 4.14
C PRO A 76 7.63 7.06 5.17
N ARG A 77 7.46 8.35 5.02
CA ARG A 77 6.56 9.11 5.90
C ARG A 77 5.11 8.71 5.68
N LEU A 78 4.78 8.35 4.43
CA LEU A 78 3.43 8.01 4.03
C LEU A 78 3.46 6.90 2.99
N HIS A 79 2.61 5.89 3.15
CA HIS A 79 2.41 4.83 2.18
C HIS A 79 0.93 4.77 1.82
N LEU A 80 0.61 5.13 0.59
CA LEU A 80 -0.76 5.16 0.08
C LEU A 80 -1.00 3.95 -0.81
N PHE A 81 -2.12 3.30 -0.63
CA PHE A 81 -2.54 2.16 -1.44
C PHE A 81 -4.06 2.05 -1.44
N GLY A 82 -4.58 1.10 -2.20
CA GLY A 82 -6.01 0.82 -2.27
C GLY A 82 -6.24 -0.66 -2.55
N HIS A 83 -7.01 -0.97 -3.58
CA HIS A 83 -7.28 -2.32 -4.08
C HIS A 83 -8.11 -3.19 -3.14
N ILE A 84 -7.75 -3.32 -1.88
CA ILE A 84 -8.51 -4.11 -0.91
C ILE A 84 -9.54 -3.18 -0.27
N HIS A 85 -10.72 -3.11 -0.86
CA HIS A 85 -11.75 -2.15 -0.50
C HIS A 85 -12.20 -2.28 0.95
N GLY A 86 -12.34 -3.50 1.44
CA GLY A 86 -12.72 -3.72 2.83
C GLY A 86 -11.68 -3.32 3.86
N GLY A 87 -10.45 -3.03 3.43
CA GLY A 87 -9.36 -2.61 4.31
C GLY A 87 -9.21 -1.11 4.46
N GLN A 88 -10.13 -0.32 3.92
CA GLN A 88 -10.08 1.14 3.98
C GLN A 88 -9.78 1.64 5.39
N GLY A 89 -8.91 2.63 5.51
CA GLY A 89 -8.56 3.23 6.80
C GLY A 89 -7.15 3.78 6.83
N ARG A 90 -6.72 4.15 8.05
CA ARG A 90 -5.39 4.72 8.33
C ARG A 90 -4.82 4.07 9.57
N VAL A 91 -3.53 3.77 9.56
CA VAL A 91 -2.80 3.30 10.75
C VAL A 91 -1.39 3.89 10.75
N HIS A 92 -0.81 4.03 11.95
CA HIS A 92 0.60 4.40 12.11
C HIS A 92 1.40 3.15 12.40
N GLY A 93 2.45 2.93 11.62
CA GLY A 93 3.37 1.83 11.86
C GLY A 93 4.38 2.15 12.95
N SER A 94 5.01 1.10 13.48
CA SER A 94 6.04 1.23 14.52
C SER A 94 7.28 1.97 14.02
N ASN A 95 7.53 1.99 12.71
CA ASN A 95 8.65 2.68 12.09
C ASN A 95 8.37 4.16 11.77
N GLY A 96 7.22 4.69 12.20
CA GLY A 96 6.83 6.07 11.94
C GLY A 96 6.11 6.31 10.61
N CYS A 97 5.92 5.27 9.81
CA CYS A 97 5.18 5.40 8.55
C CYS A 97 3.68 5.48 8.81
N GLU A 98 3.00 6.42 8.16
CA GLU A 98 1.55 6.46 8.15
C GLU A 98 1.06 5.67 6.94
N PHE A 99 0.24 4.65 7.18
CA PHE A 99 -0.34 3.81 6.14
C PHE A 99 -1.78 4.23 5.91
N VAL A 100 -2.16 4.40 4.64
CA VAL A 100 -3.53 4.76 4.26
C VAL A 100 -4.00 3.85 3.14
N ASN A 101 -5.04 3.07 3.41
CA ASN A 101 -5.81 2.40 2.36
C ASN A 101 -6.91 3.39 1.96
N ALA A 102 -6.72 4.03 0.82
CA ALA A 102 -7.54 5.15 0.37
C ALA A 102 -8.76 4.72 -0.45
N SER A 103 -9.15 3.45 -0.40
CA SER A 103 -10.35 2.95 -1.07
C SER A 103 -11.58 3.68 -0.56
N VAL A 104 -12.44 4.11 -1.47
CA VAL A 104 -13.69 4.81 -1.12
C VAL A 104 -14.92 3.93 -1.33
N LEU A 105 -14.75 2.77 -1.97
CA LEU A 105 -15.81 1.79 -2.19
C LEU A 105 -15.61 0.61 -1.23
N ASN A 106 -16.71 -0.06 -0.87
CA ASN A 106 -16.63 -1.32 -0.14
C ASN A 106 -16.46 -2.48 -1.14
N GLU A 107 -16.44 -3.71 -0.64
CA GLU A 107 -16.29 -4.93 -1.45
C GLU A 107 -17.48 -5.16 -2.41
N HIS A 108 -18.58 -4.43 -2.25
CA HIS A 108 -19.74 -4.45 -3.16
C HIS A 108 -19.74 -3.28 -4.13
N TYR A 109 -18.62 -2.53 -4.21
CA TYR A 109 -18.47 -1.36 -5.07
C TYR A 109 -19.43 -0.22 -4.74
N MET A 110 -19.84 -0.13 -3.49
CA MET A 110 -20.67 0.98 -3.00
C MET A 110 -19.78 2.04 -2.36
N LEU A 111 -20.08 3.30 -2.66
CA LEU A 111 -19.34 4.42 -2.07
C LEU A 111 -19.67 4.53 -0.57
N VAL A 112 -18.68 4.27 0.28
CA VAL A 112 -18.85 4.24 1.73
C VAL A 112 -17.91 5.17 2.48
N SER A 113 -16.92 5.76 1.80
CA SER A 113 -15.93 6.63 2.41
C SER A 113 -15.69 7.84 1.53
N GLU A 114 -15.28 8.94 2.16
CA GLU A 114 -14.81 10.11 1.44
C GLU A 114 -13.32 9.95 1.12
N PRO A 115 -12.81 10.69 0.11
CA PRO A 115 -11.37 10.71 -0.14
C PRO A 115 -10.59 11.11 1.09
N GLU A 116 -9.46 10.44 1.32
CA GLU A 116 -8.58 10.75 2.43
C GLU A 116 -7.74 11.98 2.13
N ILE A 117 -7.59 12.84 3.13
CA ILE A 117 -6.72 14.02 3.04
C ILE A 117 -5.60 13.85 4.05
N VAL A 118 -4.36 13.96 3.57
CA VAL A 118 -3.18 13.81 4.41
C VAL A 118 -2.31 15.06 4.26
N ASP A 119 -2.05 15.72 5.37
CA ASP A 119 -1.16 16.88 5.41
C ASP A 119 0.22 16.43 5.88
N LEU A 120 1.24 16.72 5.07
CA LEU A 120 2.63 16.42 5.40
C LEU A 120 3.40 17.72 5.55
N GLU A 121 4.14 17.84 6.66
CA GLU A 121 5.06 18.94 6.85
C GLU A 121 6.33 18.70 6.03
N ILE A 122 6.79 19.71 5.36
CA ILE A 122 7.97 19.66 4.49
C ILE A 122 9.22 20.10 5.23
#